data_431a3ea3fac616b749b0c68925746023
#
_entry.id   431a3ea3fac616b749b0c68925746023
#
_cell.length_a   1.000
_cell.length_b   1.000
_cell.length_c   1.000
_cell.angle_alpha   90.00
_cell.angle_beta   90.00
_cell.angle_gamma   90.00
#
_symmetry.space_group_name_H-M   'P 1'
#
loop_
_entity.id
_entity.type
_entity.pdbx_description
1 polymer ?
#
loop_
_entity_poly.entity_id
_entity_poly.type
_entity_poly.pdbx_seq_one_letter_code
_entity_poly.pdbx_strand_id
1 'polypeptide(L)'
;MTQPDPSSPLPSVRGDDRAGLNGSDITLHLSGLEALDLTPEFGFAVVGERTNITGSPKFSRLILADDFEGALAVARQQVEGGANILDVNMDEGMIDSEAAMTRFLRLIASEPDIARIPIMIDSSKWSVLEAGLRCLQGKGVVNSISLKSGEEEFLRQARLVRRYGAAVIVMAFDEQGQADTFERKIEVCARAYRLLTEELNFPPNDIIFDPNILTIATGIEAHNEYALAFIAATRWIKANLRGARVSGGVSNISFSF
;
A
#
# COMPACT_ATOMS: atom_id res chain seq x y z
N MET A 1 -34.26 0.09 21.32
CA MET A 1 -33.02 0.30 20.55
C MET A 1 -33.44 1.06 19.31
N THR A 2 -33.20 2.35 19.31
CA THR A 2 -33.53 3.25 18.21
C THR A 2 -32.43 3.16 17.16
N GLN A 3 -32.79 2.86 15.92
CA GLN A 3 -31.90 2.92 14.77
C GLN A 3 -31.37 4.36 14.58
N PRO A 4 -30.11 4.55 14.25
CA PRO A 4 -29.59 5.88 13.95
C PRO A 4 -30.22 6.42 12.65
N ASP A 5 -30.54 7.70 12.68
CA ASP A 5 -31.11 8.47 11.57
C ASP A 5 -30.10 8.53 10.39
N PRO A 6 -30.46 8.06 9.19
CA PRO A 6 -29.56 8.09 8.03
C PRO A 6 -29.28 9.50 7.47
N SER A 7 -29.92 10.54 8.01
CA SER A 7 -29.73 11.94 7.60
C SER A 7 -28.73 12.72 8.45
N SER A 8 -28.15 12.11 9.49
CA SER A 8 -27.16 12.78 10.33
C SER A 8 -25.84 12.96 9.57
N PRO A 9 -25.30 14.20 9.47
CA PRO A 9 -24.02 14.41 8.84
C PRO A 9 -22.93 13.68 9.65
N LEU A 10 -22.12 12.89 8.95
CA LEU A 10 -20.91 12.26 9.51
C LEU A 10 -20.04 13.34 10.17
N PRO A 11 -19.39 13.05 11.31
CA PRO A 11 -18.58 14.00 12.02
C PRO A 11 -17.50 14.58 11.10
N SER A 12 -17.61 15.87 10.80
CA SER A 12 -16.54 16.61 10.14
C SER A 12 -15.34 16.60 11.08
N VAL A 13 -14.19 16.12 10.61
CA VAL A 13 -12.92 16.34 11.29
C VAL A 13 -12.71 17.84 11.35
N ARG A 14 -12.89 18.45 12.52
CA ARG A 14 -12.63 19.88 12.73
C ARG A 14 -11.13 20.09 12.64
N GLY A 15 -10.70 20.61 11.54
CA GLY A 15 -9.36 21.13 11.31
C GLY A 15 -9.48 22.49 10.70
N ASP A 16 -9.75 23.48 11.52
CA ASP A 16 -9.70 24.90 11.13
C ASP A 16 -8.28 25.43 11.36
N ASP A 17 -7.32 24.89 10.58
CA ASP A 17 -5.98 25.45 10.41
C ASP A 17 -5.61 25.43 8.92
N ARG A 18 -6.38 26.19 8.12
CA ARG A 18 -6.10 26.42 6.69
C ARG A 18 -5.01 27.48 6.46
N ALA A 19 -4.23 27.80 7.46
CA ALA A 19 -3.17 28.80 7.35
C ALA A 19 -1.80 28.13 7.39
N GLY A 20 -1.16 27.99 6.23
CA GLY A 20 0.28 28.04 6.16
C GLY A 20 1.08 26.79 5.81
N LEU A 21 0.53 25.76 5.17
CA LEU A 21 1.37 24.71 4.60
C LEU A 21 1.54 24.92 3.09
N ASN A 22 2.77 25.16 2.65
CA ASN A 22 3.16 25.27 1.25
C ASN A 22 2.96 23.88 0.57
N GLY A 23 2.83 23.86 -0.77
CA GLY A 23 2.64 22.61 -1.54
C GLY A 23 3.66 21.50 -1.27
N SER A 24 4.86 21.85 -0.75
CA SER A 24 5.89 20.92 -0.30
C SER A 24 5.47 20.05 0.89
N ASP A 25 4.53 20.53 1.73
CA ASP A 25 4.10 19.81 2.93
C ASP A 25 3.18 18.61 2.68
N ILE A 26 2.75 18.38 1.43
CA ILE A 26 1.91 17.25 1.03
C ILE A 26 2.59 16.32 0.03
N THR A 27 3.90 16.45 -0.15
CA THR A 27 4.69 15.57 -1.01
C THR A 27 5.06 14.28 -0.27
N LEU A 28 4.82 13.13 -0.88
CA LEU A 28 5.38 11.87 -0.43
C LEU A 28 6.77 11.72 -1.04
N HIS A 29 7.77 11.71 -0.19
CA HIS A 29 9.16 11.49 -0.57
C HIS A 29 9.50 10.01 -0.42
N LEU A 30 9.85 9.35 -1.50
CA LEU A 30 10.38 7.99 -1.51
C LEU A 30 11.77 7.99 -2.13
N SER A 31 12.52 6.92 -1.94
CA SER A 31 13.83 6.78 -2.60
C SER A 31 14.27 5.32 -2.67
N GLY A 32 14.89 4.97 -3.80
CA GLY A 32 15.92 3.97 -3.88
C GLY A 32 17.27 4.68 -3.79
N LEU A 33 18.17 4.46 -4.76
CA LEU A 33 19.38 5.27 -4.95
C LEU A 33 19.05 6.66 -5.53
N GLU A 34 17.90 6.79 -6.19
CA GLU A 34 17.36 8.05 -6.70
C GLU A 34 16.14 8.46 -5.88
N ALA A 35 15.90 9.77 -5.74
CA ALA A 35 14.72 10.31 -5.09
C ALA A 35 13.49 10.17 -6.02
N LEU A 36 12.34 9.85 -5.42
CA LEU A 36 11.03 9.89 -6.07
C LEU A 36 10.09 10.76 -5.22
N ASP A 37 9.84 11.95 -5.72
CA ASP A 37 8.97 12.92 -5.08
C ASP A 37 7.57 12.88 -5.72
N LEU A 38 6.64 12.25 -5.03
CA LEU A 38 5.24 12.22 -5.45
C LEU A 38 4.56 13.50 -4.97
N THR A 39 4.65 14.56 -5.79
CA THR A 39 3.94 15.83 -5.55
C THR A 39 2.46 15.70 -5.91
N PRO A 40 1.61 16.69 -5.59
CA PRO A 40 0.22 16.70 -6.06
C PRO A 40 0.08 16.66 -7.59
N GLU A 41 1.06 17.22 -8.31
CA GLU A 41 1.11 17.34 -9.76
C GLU A 41 1.73 16.11 -10.44
N PHE A 42 2.35 15.21 -9.69
CA PHE A 42 3.01 14.00 -10.23
C PHE A 42 2.03 13.13 -11.04
N GLY A 43 0.76 13.17 -10.66
CA GLY A 43 -0.29 12.41 -11.32
C GLY A 43 -0.35 10.97 -10.82
N PHE A 44 -0.03 10.00 -11.68
CA PHE A 44 -0.18 8.57 -11.40
C PHE A 44 1.19 7.88 -11.29
N ALA A 45 1.46 7.24 -10.15
CA ALA A 45 2.66 6.44 -9.97
C ALA A 45 2.36 4.96 -10.29
N VAL A 46 3.20 4.36 -11.13
CA VAL A 46 3.09 2.95 -11.53
C VAL A 46 3.90 2.09 -10.58
N VAL A 47 3.23 1.12 -9.93
CA VAL A 47 3.87 0.08 -9.13
C VAL A 47 4.05 -1.16 -10.01
N GLY A 48 5.29 -1.65 -10.12
CA GLY A 48 5.60 -2.87 -10.85
C GLY A 48 5.38 -4.10 -9.96
N GLU A 49 4.40 -4.95 -10.30
CA GLU A 49 3.97 -6.11 -9.49
C GLU A 49 4.40 -7.46 -10.06
N ARG A 50 5.34 -7.51 -11.02
CA ARG A 50 5.80 -8.79 -11.60
C ARG A 50 6.82 -9.52 -10.73
N THR A 51 7.34 -8.89 -9.69
CA THR A 51 8.17 -9.46 -8.62
C THR A 51 7.35 -9.89 -7.40
N ASN A 52 6.07 -10.14 -7.61
CA ASN A 52 5.14 -10.68 -6.63
C ASN A 52 4.89 -12.15 -6.92
N ILE A 53 5.26 -13.05 -5.97
CA ILE A 53 5.21 -14.51 -6.16
C ILE A 53 3.78 -15.03 -6.31
N THR A 54 2.81 -14.37 -5.67
CA THR A 54 1.40 -14.74 -5.73
C THR A 54 0.73 -14.26 -7.03
N GLY A 55 1.20 -13.13 -7.59
CA GLY A 55 0.62 -12.49 -8.77
C GLY A 55 1.34 -12.81 -10.09
N SER A 56 2.52 -13.44 -10.06
CA SER A 56 3.36 -13.68 -11.24
C SER A 56 3.83 -15.14 -11.35
N PRO A 57 3.15 -15.98 -12.15
CA PRO A 57 3.56 -17.38 -12.32
C PRO A 57 5.00 -17.57 -12.85
N LYS A 58 5.52 -16.60 -13.62
CA LYS A 58 6.91 -16.61 -14.08
C LYS A 58 7.86 -16.39 -12.90
N PHE A 59 7.62 -15.37 -12.09
CA PHE A 59 8.45 -15.07 -10.95
C PHE A 59 8.41 -16.18 -9.89
N SER A 60 7.22 -16.72 -9.61
CA SER A 60 7.04 -17.85 -8.70
C SER A 60 7.91 -19.04 -9.10
N ARG A 61 7.90 -19.44 -10.37
CA ARG A 61 8.72 -20.55 -10.86
C ARG A 61 10.22 -20.29 -10.69
N LEU A 62 10.69 -19.07 -10.91
CA LEU A 62 12.10 -18.72 -10.74
C LEU A 62 12.52 -18.81 -9.26
N ILE A 63 11.74 -18.26 -8.35
CA ILE A 63 12.03 -18.32 -6.91
C ILE A 63 12.00 -19.76 -6.39
N LEU A 64 11.01 -20.55 -6.78
CA LEU A 64 10.90 -21.96 -6.39
C LEU A 64 12.05 -22.83 -6.95
N ALA A 65 12.63 -22.43 -8.08
CA ALA A 65 13.80 -23.08 -8.69
C ALA A 65 15.14 -22.53 -8.15
N ASP A 66 15.14 -21.65 -7.16
CA ASP A 66 16.32 -20.92 -6.65
C ASP A 66 17.06 -20.08 -7.71
N ASP A 67 16.38 -19.77 -8.83
CA ASP A 67 16.91 -18.93 -9.92
C ASP A 67 16.69 -17.43 -9.63
N PHE A 68 17.49 -16.90 -8.73
CA PHE A 68 17.44 -15.49 -8.36
C PHE A 68 18.00 -14.54 -9.42
N GLU A 69 18.86 -15.06 -10.32
CA GLU A 69 19.35 -14.27 -11.46
C GLU A 69 18.22 -14.01 -12.47
N GLY A 70 17.45 -15.05 -12.80
CA GLY A 70 16.24 -14.91 -13.59
C GLY A 70 15.20 -14.00 -12.94
N ALA A 71 15.08 -14.07 -11.61
CA ALA A 71 14.18 -13.20 -10.83
C ALA A 71 14.63 -11.72 -10.89
N LEU A 72 15.94 -11.42 -10.83
CA LEU A 72 16.49 -10.06 -11.03
C LEU A 72 16.19 -9.53 -12.43
N ALA A 73 16.25 -10.39 -13.45
CA ALA A 73 15.88 -9.97 -14.80
C ALA A 73 14.41 -9.54 -14.91
N VAL A 74 13.49 -10.18 -14.13
CA VAL A 74 12.09 -9.74 -14.04
C VAL A 74 11.98 -8.37 -13.37
N ALA A 75 12.74 -8.12 -12.31
CA ALA A 75 12.78 -6.81 -11.66
C ALA A 75 13.28 -5.73 -12.61
N ARG A 76 14.40 -5.98 -13.31
CA ARG A 76 15.00 -5.06 -14.28
C ARG A 76 14.02 -4.68 -15.39
N GLN A 77 13.32 -5.67 -15.97
CA GLN A 77 12.31 -5.41 -17.01
C GLN A 77 11.21 -4.46 -16.56
N GLN A 78 10.80 -4.48 -15.30
CA GLN A 78 9.78 -3.57 -14.79
C GLN A 78 10.32 -2.15 -14.67
N VAL A 79 11.55 -1.99 -14.18
CA VAL A 79 12.22 -0.68 -14.09
C VAL A 79 12.43 -0.08 -15.48
N GLU A 80 12.92 -0.86 -16.42
CA GLU A 80 13.07 -0.46 -17.84
C GLU A 80 11.73 -0.13 -18.49
N GLY A 81 10.67 -0.83 -18.10
CA GLY A 81 9.29 -0.59 -18.53
C GLY A 81 8.62 0.64 -17.90
N GLY A 82 9.33 1.38 -17.03
CA GLY A 82 8.86 2.64 -16.46
C GLY A 82 8.12 2.51 -15.14
N ALA A 83 8.27 1.42 -14.39
CA ALA A 83 7.78 1.34 -13.02
C ALA A 83 8.47 2.42 -12.16
N ASN A 84 7.68 3.14 -11.36
CA ASN A 84 8.17 4.15 -10.44
C ASN A 84 8.54 3.53 -9.07
N ILE A 85 7.87 2.44 -8.70
CA ILE A 85 8.07 1.70 -7.45
C ILE A 85 8.09 0.21 -7.83
N LEU A 86 8.96 -0.58 -7.21
CA LEU A 86 9.02 -2.02 -7.44
C LEU A 86 8.42 -2.75 -6.24
N ASP A 87 7.31 -3.47 -6.45
CA ASP A 87 6.69 -4.34 -5.44
C ASP A 87 7.41 -5.70 -5.38
N VAL A 88 7.71 -6.14 -4.17
CA VAL A 88 8.36 -7.43 -3.91
C VAL A 88 7.56 -8.22 -2.89
N ASN A 89 7.04 -9.36 -3.31
CA ASN A 89 6.32 -10.31 -2.47
C ASN A 89 6.92 -11.71 -2.57
N MET A 90 7.17 -12.34 -1.41
CA MET A 90 7.71 -13.69 -1.27
C MET A 90 6.78 -14.61 -0.46
N ASP A 91 5.48 -14.32 -0.42
CA ASP A 91 4.49 -15.11 0.32
C ASP A 91 4.18 -16.41 -0.42
N GLU A 92 4.97 -17.45 -0.14
CA GLU A 92 4.78 -18.80 -0.69
C GLU A 92 4.96 -19.83 0.44
N GLY A 93 4.04 -20.80 0.49
CA GLY A 93 4.02 -21.79 1.57
C GLY A 93 5.16 -22.83 1.54
N MET A 94 5.83 -22.97 0.41
CA MET A 94 6.87 -23.98 0.19
C MET A 94 8.29 -23.46 0.40
N ILE A 95 8.46 -22.17 0.72
CA ILE A 95 9.77 -21.55 0.94
C ILE A 95 9.83 -20.84 2.28
N ASP A 96 11.05 -20.56 2.76
CA ASP A 96 11.28 -19.59 3.82
C ASP A 96 11.16 -18.17 3.23
N SER A 97 9.97 -17.57 3.38
CA SER A 97 9.67 -16.25 2.83
C SER A 97 10.57 -15.14 3.39
N GLU A 98 11.00 -15.23 4.66
CA GLU A 98 11.89 -14.23 5.28
C GLU A 98 13.30 -14.31 4.67
N ALA A 99 13.83 -15.53 4.51
CA ALA A 99 15.13 -15.76 3.89
C ALA A 99 15.11 -15.36 2.39
N ALA A 100 14.05 -15.72 1.65
CA ALA A 100 13.88 -15.37 0.25
C ALA A 100 13.79 -13.86 0.05
N MET A 101 12.98 -13.17 0.84
CA MET A 101 12.84 -11.70 0.83
C MET A 101 14.21 -11.04 1.09
N THR A 102 14.89 -11.47 2.16
CA THR A 102 16.22 -10.95 2.51
C THR A 102 17.23 -11.15 1.39
N ARG A 103 17.28 -12.34 0.80
CA ARG A 103 18.21 -12.68 -0.28
C ARG A 103 17.95 -11.84 -1.52
N PHE A 104 16.69 -11.77 -1.94
CA PHE A 104 16.32 -11.04 -3.16
C PHE A 104 16.58 -9.53 -3.03
N LEU A 105 16.22 -8.92 -1.91
CA LEU A 105 16.45 -7.50 -1.68
C LEU A 105 17.96 -7.15 -1.61
N ARG A 106 18.79 -8.04 -1.05
CA ARG A 106 20.24 -7.84 -1.06
C ARG A 106 20.83 -7.94 -2.47
N LEU A 107 20.29 -8.83 -3.31
CA LEU A 107 20.68 -8.91 -4.72
C LEU A 107 20.24 -7.65 -5.49
N ILE A 108 19.02 -7.17 -5.29
CA ILE A 108 18.55 -5.90 -5.85
C ILE A 108 19.49 -4.75 -5.45
N ALA A 109 19.91 -4.69 -4.17
CA ALA A 109 20.78 -3.63 -3.67
C ALA A 109 22.17 -3.60 -4.36
N SER A 110 22.60 -4.72 -4.94
CA SER A 110 23.86 -4.80 -5.73
C SER A 110 23.68 -4.44 -7.21
N GLU A 111 22.43 -4.19 -7.66
CA GLU A 111 22.07 -3.88 -9.03
C GLU A 111 21.59 -2.41 -9.16
N PRO A 112 22.48 -1.45 -9.44
CA PRO A 112 22.12 -0.02 -9.45
C PRO A 112 20.96 0.31 -10.37
N ASP A 113 20.85 -0.37 -11.51
CA ASP A 113 19.79 -0.15 -12.51
C ASP A 113 18.41 -0.53 -11.94
N ILE A 114 18.34 -1.45 -10.98
CA ILE A 114 17.10 -1.85 -10.32
C ILE A 114 16.90 -1.02 -9.03
N ALA A 115 17.96 -0.91 -8.23
CA ALA A 115 17.94 -0.24 -6.92
C ALA A 115 17.71 1.27 -7.00
N ARG A 116 17.76 1.88 -8.20
CA ARG A 116 17.52 3.32 -8.37
C ARG A 116 16.13 3.76 -7.97
N ILE A 117 15.11 2.91 -8.14
CA ILE A 117 13.73 3.21 -7.73
C ILE A 117 13.41 2.67 -6.33
N PRO A 118 12.45 3.26 -5.59
CA PRO A 118 12.03 2.77 -4.29
C PRO A 118 11.38 1.39 -4.38
N ILE A 119 11.58 0.61 -3.30
CA ILE A 119 11.00 -0.73 -3.16
C ILE A 119 9.75 -0.66 -2.27
N MET A 120 8.72 -1.39 -2.67
CA MET A 120 7.56 -1.72 -1.86
C MET A 120 7.70 -3.15 -1.38
N ILE A 121 7.71 -3.35 -0.05
CA ILE A 121 7.74 -4.68 0.54
C ILE A 121 6.32 -5.12 0.80
N ASP A 122 5.92 -6.21 0.15
CA ASP A 122 4.57 -6.76 0.24
C ASP A 122 4.60 -8.13 0.93
N SER A 123 3.84 -8.27 1.99
CA SER A 123 3.58 -9.55 2.65
C SER A 123 2.36 -9.50 3.56
N SER A 124 1.68 -10.63 3.69
CA SER A 124 0.64 -10.87 4.69
C SER A 124 1.19 -11.13 6.09
N LYS A 125 2.53 -11.36 6.22
CA LYS A 125 3.20 -11.71 7.47
C LYS A 125 4.12 -10.58 7.92
N TRP A 126 3.94 -10.10 9.16
CA TRP A 126 4.77 -9.04 9.70
C TRP A 126 6.27 -9.39 9.73
N SER A 127 6.62 -10.65 10.05
CA SER A 127 8.02 -11.07 10.11
C SER A 127 8.73 -10.94 8.76
N VAL A 128 8.03 -11.21 7.65
CA VAL A 128 8.56 -11.04 6.29
C VAL A 128 8.71 -9.55 5.95
N LEU A 129 7.71 -8.72 6.30
CA LEU A 129 7.80 -7.26 6.15
C LEU A 129 9.01 -6.70 6.89
N GLU A 130 9.22 -7.12 8.15
CA GLU A 130 10.34 -6.65 8.94
C GLU A 130 11.69 -7.13 8.42
N ALA A 131 11.78 -8.39 7.95
CA ALA A 131 12.99 -8.90 7.30
C ALA A 131 13.35 -8.07 6.06
N GLY A 132 12.36 -7.70 5.26
CA GLY A 132 12.52 -6.83 4.10
C GLY A 132 12.94 -5.41 4.50
N LEU A 133 12.30 -4.79 5.47
CA LEU A 133 12.62 -3.44 5.95
C LEU A 133 14.08 -3.30 6.40
N ARG A 134 14.66 -4.36 7.00
CA ARG A 134 16.07 -4.39 7.39
C ARG A 134 17.05 -4.39 6.21
N CYS A 135 16.57 -4.69 5.00
CA CYS A 135 17.38 -4.75 3.79
C CYS A 135 17.27 -3.50 2.91
N LEU A 136 16.27 -2.64 3.17
CA LEU A 136 16.03 -1.48 2.31
C LEU A 136 17.15 -0.46 2.38
N GLN A 137 17.49 0.07 1.21
CA GLN A 137 18.26 1.29 1.01
C GLN A 137 17.27 2.42 0.66
N GLY A 138 17.42 3.58 1.27
CA GLY A 138 16.49 4.69 1.05
C GLY A 138 15.15 4.53 1.78
N LYS A 139 14.11 5.19 1.27
CA LYS A 139 12.76 5.19 1.85
C LYS A 139 11.79 4.42 0.96
N GLY A 140 11.46 3.22 1.38
CA GLY A 140 10.47 2.36 0.70
C GLY A 140 9.07 2.46 1.25
N VAL A 141 8.22 1.54 0.82
CA VAL A 141 6.81 1.44 1.21
C VAL A 141 6.55 0.05 1.80
N VAL A 142 5.75 -0.02 2.86
CA VAL A 142 5.24 -1.29 3.41
C VAL A 142 3.83 -1.54 2.84
N ASN A 143 3.62 -2.71 2.27
CA ASN A 143 2.33 -3.21 1.80
C ASN A 143 2.01 -4.52 2.55
N SER A 144 1.13 -4.58 3.51
CA SER A 144 0.31 -3.51 4.07
C SER A 144 0.05 -3.76 5.56
N ILE A 145 -0.51 -2.80 6.24
CA ILE A 145 -1.11 -2.96 7.56
C ILE A 145 -2.61 -2.71 7.50
N SER A 146 -3.36 -3.21 8.48
CA SER A 146 -4.81 -3.01 8.54
C SER A 146 -5.33 -3.18 9.96
N LEU A 147 -6.57 -2.75 10.20
CA LEU A 147 -7.28 -2.93 11.46
C LEU A 147 -7.87 -4.35 11.64
N LYS A 148 -7.58 -5.28 10.74
CA LYS A 148 -8.09 -6.66 10.78
C LYS A 148 -7.87 -7.37 12.12
N SER A 149 -6.73 -7.14 12.74
CA SER A 149 -6.34 -7.74 14.03
C SER A 149 -6.53 -6.80 15.21
N GLY A 150 -7.30 -5.71 15.04
CA GLY A 150 -7.58 -4.71 16.05
C GLY A 150 -6.55 -3.57 16.10
N GLU A 151 -6.88 -2.55 16.90
CA GLU A 151 -6.11 -1.29 16.98
C GLU A 151 -4.72 -1.50 17.60
N GLU A 152 -4.61 -2.35 18.61
CA GLU A 152 -3.33 -2.59 19.31
C GLU A 152 -2.26 -3.11 18.34
N GLU A 153 -2.59 -4.15 17.56
CA GLU A 153 -1.66 -4.72 16.59
C GLU A 153 -1.38 -3.74 15.43
N PHE A 154 -2.40 -3.03 14.97
CA PHE A 154 -2.24 -1.99 13.95
C PHE A 154 -1.26 -0.90 14.39
N LEU A 155 -1.44 -0.37 15.59
CA LEU A 155 -0.55 0.65 16.16
C LEU A 155 0.87 0.10 16.42
N ARG A 156 0.99 -1.17 16.84
CA ARG A 156 2.29 -1.84 16.99
C ARG A 156 3.05 -1.88 15.69
N GLN A 157 2.41 -2.35 14.62
CA GLN A 157 3.01 -2.42 13.27
C GLN A 157 3.35 -1.02 12.75
N ALA A 158 2.44 -0.07 12.86
CA ALA A 158 2.66 1.31 12.42
C ALA A 158 3.85 1.98 13.12
N ARG A 159 4.03 1.76 14.44
CA ARG A 159 5.22 2.26 15.17
C ARG A 159 6.52 1.71 14.58
N LEU A 160 6.53 0.43 14.21
CA LEU A 160 7.71 -0.20 13.61
C LEU A 160 7.97 0.36 12.21
N VAL A 161 6.95 0.46 11.36
CA VAL A 161 7.07 1.09 10.02
C VAL A 161 7.68 2.49 10.15
N ARG A 162 7.15 3.31 11.08
CA ARG A 162 7.67 4.65 11.34
C ARG A 162 9.13 4.65 11.79
N ARG A 163 9.53 3.71 12.64
CA ARG A 163 10.94 3.56 13.09
C ARG A 163 11.88 3.22 11.96
N TYR A 164 11.44 2.44 10.97
CA TYR A 164 12.20 2.17 9.76
C TYR A 164 12.18 3.32 8.75
N GLY A 165 11.35 4.36 8.98
CA GLY A 165 11.25 5.53 8.11
C GLY A 165 10.50 5.26 6.81
N ALA A 166 9.76 4.17 6.69
CA ALA A 166 9.03 3.81 5.50
C ALA A 166 7.65 4.49 5.43
N ALA A 167 7.13 4.67 4.22
CA ALA A 167 5.72 4.93 3.99
C ALA A 167 4.90 3.63 4.13
N VAL A 168 3.59 3.73 4.28
CA VAL A 168 2.73 2.58 4.56
C VAL A 168 1.46 2.57 3.74
N ILE A 169 1.15 1.42 3.15
CA ILE A 169 -0.19 1.14 2.64
C ILE A 169 -1.06 0.65 3.80
N VAL A 170 -2.23 1.26 3.92
CA VAL A 170 -3.26 0.90 4.89
C VAL A 170 -4.47 0.39 4.14
N MET A 171 -4.74 -0.90 4.25
CA MET A 171 -5.93 -1.50 3.63
C MET A 171 -7.20 -1.13 4.40
N ALA A 172 -8.28 -0.85 3.67
CA ALA A 172 -9.61 -0.69 4.24
C ALA A 172 -10.19 -2.04 4.69
N PHE A 173 -9.62 -2.60 5.74
CA PHE A 173 -9.94 -3.88 6.34
C PHE A 173 -9.88 -3.75 7.86
N ASP A 174 -10.96 -4.07 8.55
CA ASP A 174 -11.03 -4.05 10.01
C ASP A 174 -11.51 -5.40 10.58
N GLU A 175 -11.85 -5.41 11.85
CA GLU A 175 -12.29 -6.59 12.59
C GLU A 175 -13.59 -7.22 12.02
N GLN A 176 -14.36 -6.44 11.26
CA GLN A 176 -15.59 -6.92 10.59
C GLN A 176 -15.32 -7.49 9.20
N GLY A 177 -14.11 -7.33 8.68
CA GLY A 177 -13.70 -7.79 7.37
C GLY A 177 -13.33 -6.67 6.41
N GLN A 178 -13.19 -7.05 5.14
CA GLN A 178 -12.83 -6.15 4.06
C GLN A 178 -13.98 -5.18 3.76
N ALA A 179 -13.69 -3.89 3.70
CA ALA A 179 -14.68 -2.88 3.35
C ALA A 179 -15.01 -2.96 1.85
N ASP A 180 -16.28 -3.17 1.53
CA ASP A 180 -16.82 -3.31 0.18
C ASP A 180 -17.63 -2.09 -0.28
N THR A 181 -18.46 -1.51 0.61
CA THR A 181 -19.26 -0.33 0.32
C THR A 181 -18.49 0.97 0.51
N PHE A 182 -18.96 2.05 -0.09
CA PHE A 182 -18.39 3.39 0.07
C PHE A 182 -18.29 3.79 1.54
N GLU A 183 -19.39 3.64 2.29
CA GLU A 183 -19.48 4.03 3.70
C GLU A 183 -18.46 3.28 4.57
N ARG A 184 -18.34 1.98 4.36
CA ARG A 184 -17.37 1.15 5.07
C ARG A 184 -15.92 1.54 4.74
N LYS A 185 -15.62 1.81 3.47
CA LYS A 185 -14.30 2.24 3.03
C LYS A 185 -13.87 3.53 3.72
N ILE A 186 -14.73 4.55 3.73
CA ILE A 186 -14.41 5.84 4.36
C ILE A 186 -14.35 5.75 5.89
N GLU A 187 -15.22 4.95 6.53
CA GLU A 187 -15.20 4.71 7.97
C GLU A 187 -13.88 4.10 8.42
N VAL A 188 -13.45 2.99 7.81
CA VAL A 188 -12.20 2.30 8.15
C VAL A 188 -10.99 3.19 7.87
N CYS A 189 -10.94 3.87 6.71
CA CYS A 189 -9.84 4.77 6.39
C CYS A 189 -9.75 5.97 7.35
N ALA A 190 -10.88 6.58 7.72
CA ALA A 190 -10.91 7.69 8.67
C ALA A 190 -10.46 7.25 10.08
N ARG A 191 -10.90 6.06 10.53
CA ARG A 191 -10.48 5.48 11.81
C ARG A 191 -8.97 5.24 11.82
N ALA A 192 -8.45 4.56 10.80
CA ALA A 192 -7.01 4.30 10.67
C ALA A 192 -6.18 5.59 10.59
N TYR A 193 -6.66 6.59 9.84
CA TYR A 193 -5.99 7.89 9.73
C TYR A 193 -5.85 8.58 11.10
N ARG A 194 -6.92 8.64 11.89
CA ARG A 194 -6.89 9.22 13.23
C ARG A 194 -5.88 8.52 14.14
N LEU A 195 -5.94 7.18 14.19
CA LEU A 195 -5.00 6.39 14.99
C LEU A 195 -3.54 6.66 14.60
N LEU A 196 -3.24 6.75 13.30
CA LEU A 196 -1.88 7.02 12.84
C LEU A 196 -1.42 8.44 13.17
N THR A 197 -2.26 9.43 12.89
CA THR A 197 -1.87 10.83 13.00
C THR A 197 -1.94 11.37 14.43
N GLU A 198 -3.00 11.03 15.17
CA GLU A 198 -3.25 11.57 16.51
C GLU A 198 -2.49 10.79 17.60
N GLU A 199 -2.42 9.45 17.50
CA GLU A 199 -1.77 8.65 18.55
C GLU A 199 -0.28 8.40 18.27
N LEU A 200 0.12 8.28 17.00
CA LEU A 200 1.51 7.98 16.64
C LEU A 200 2.27 9.15 16.04
N ASN A 201 1.62 10.29 15.76
CA ASN A 201 2.25 11.36 14.97
C ASN A 201 2.89 10.79 13.68
N PHE A 202 2.23 9.84 13.04
CA PHE A 202 2.69 9.29 11.76
C PHE A 202 2.55 10.40 10.70
N PRO A 203 3.57 10.63 9.86
CA PRO A 203 3.48 11.68 8.85
C PRO A 203 2.31 11.41 7.90
N PRO A 204 1.35 12.32 7.76
CA PRO A 204 0.19 12.09 6.88
C PRO A 204 0.57 11.81 5.43
N ASN A 205 1.67 12.40 4.94
CA ASN A 205 2.17 12.21 3.59
C ASN A 205 2.69 10.79 3.32
N ASP A 206 3.06 10.07 4.38
CA ASP A 206 3.57 8.70 4.30
C ASP A 206 2.45 7.65 4.41
N ILE A 207 1.19 8.08 4.53
CA ILE A 207 0.00 7.22 4.58
C ILE A 207 -0.58 7.08 3.18
N ILE A 208 -0.72 5.84 2.73
CA ILE A 208 -1.33 5.48 1.45
C ILE A 208 -2.49 4.54 1.74
N PHE A 209 -3.72 4.94 1.45
CA PHE A 209 -4.87 4.07 1.63
C PHE A 209 -5.09 3.18 0.41
N ASP A 210 -5.35 1.89 0.65
CA ASP A 210 -5.97 1.00 -0.33
C ASP A 210 -7.43 0.74 0.10
N PRO A 211 -8.39 1.45 -0.49
CA PRO A 211 -9.80 1.24 -0.19
C PRO A 211 -10.39 0.01 -0.87
N ASN A 212 -9.59 -0.96 -1.23
CA ASN A 212 -9.91 -2.23 -1.86
C ASN A 212 -10.62 -2.09 -3.22
N ILE A 213 -9.92 -2.44 -4.30
CA ILE A 213 -10.56 -2.67 -5.60
C ILE A 213 -10.98 -4.14 -5.64
N LEU A 214 -12.30 -4.37 -5.67
CA LEU A 214 -12.89 -5.69 -5.77
C LEU A 214 -13.30 -5.99 -7.21
N THR A 215 -13.32 -7.30 -7.54
CA THR A 215 -13.66 -7.76 -8.88
C THR A 215 -15.10 -7.39 -9.24
N ILE A 216 -15.29 -6.81 -10.43
CA ILE A 216 -16.59 -6.51 -11.02
C ILE A 216 -16.94 -7.56 -12.10
N ALA A 217 -18.15 -7.48 -12.65
CA ALA A 217 -18.63 -8.36 -13.73
C ALA A 217 -18.59 -9.87 -13.39
N THR A 218 -18.80 -10.19 -12.12
CA THR A 218 -18.84 -11.58 -11.62
C THR A 218 -20.17 -12.27 -11.84
N GLY A 219 -21.17 -11.57 -12.40
CA GLY A 219 -22.55 -12.02 -12.50
C GLY A 219 -23.39 -11.82 -11.23
N ILE A 220 -22.79 -11.28 -10.17
CA ILE A 220 -23.49 -10.91 -8.92
C ILE A 220 -23.78 -9.42 -8.95
N GLU A 221 -25.06 -9.03 -8.85
CA GLU A 221 -25.51 -7.65 -8.99
C GLU A 221 -24.85 -6.70 -7.98
N ALA A 222 -24.67 -7.13 -6.72
CA ALA A 222 -24.01 -6.35 -5.67
C ALA A 222 -22.57 -5.96 -6.01
N HIS A 223 -21.90 -6.71 -6.89
CA HIS A 223 -20.50 -6.43 -7.28
C HIS A 223 -20.37 -5.31 -8.32
N ASN A 224 -21.46 -4.89 -8.96
CA ASN A 224 -21.45 -3.85 -10.00
C ASN A 224 -21.07 -2.47 -9.41
N GLU A 225 -21.37 -2.24 -8.13
CA GLU A 225 -21.12 -0.97 -7.45
C GLU A 225 -19.67 -0.83 -6.91
N TYR A 226 -18.87 -1.89 -6.91
CA TYR A 226 -17.54 -1.88 -6.28
C TYR A 226 -16.57 -0.87 -6.89
N ALA A 227 -16.56 -0.72 -8.21
CA ALA A 227 -15.72 0.25 -8.88
C ALA A 227 -16.16 1.69 -8.56
N LEU A 228 -17.48 1.94 -8.52
CA LEU A 228 -18.02 3.24 -8.16
C LEU A 228 -17.72 3.59 -6.69
N ALA A 229 -17.88 2.62 -5.79
CA ALA A 229 -17.53 2.77 -4.38
C ALA A 229 -16.05 3.09 -4.18
N PHE A 230 -15.13 2.44 -4.93
CA PHE A 230 -13.70 2.74 -4.90
C PHE A 230 -13.41 4.16 -5.37
N ILE A 231 -13.99 4.59 -6.51
CA ILE A 231 -13.79 5.94 -7.05
C ILE A 231 -14.32 6.99 -6.07
N ALA A 232 -15.51 6.78 -5.51
CA ALA A 232 -16.12 7.68 -4.53
C ALA A 232 -15.27 7.76 -3.26
N ALA A 233 -14.81 6.62 -2.71
CA ALA A 233 -13.92 6.58 -1.56
C ALA A 233 -12.59 7.29 -1.82
N THR A 234 -11.98 7.09 -3.01
CA THR A 234 -10.77 7.79 -3.42
C THR A 234 -10.94 9.31 -3.39
N ARG A 235 -12.05 9.82 -3.94
CA ARG A 235 -12.36 11.26 -3.92
C ARG A 235 -12.53 11.77 -2.49
N TRP A 236 -13.25 11.02 -1.67
CA TRP A 236 -13.49 11.38 -0.28
C TRP A 236 -12.20 11.40 0.54
N ILE A 237 -11.34 10.38 0.43
CA ILE A 237 -10.04 10.31 1.11
C ILE A 237 -9.19 11.52 0.75
N LYS A 238 -9.06 11.83 -0.53
CA LYS A 238 -8.26 12.98 -1.01
C LYS A 238 -8.80 14.33 -0.51
N ALA A 239 -10.10 14.45 -0.30
CA ALA A 239 -10.74 15.69 0.18
C ALA A 239 -10.69 15.84 1.71
N ASN A 240 -10.70 14.73 2.48
CA ASN A 240 -10.91 14.74 3.92
C ASN A 240 -9.71 14.28 4.75
N LEU A 241 -8.82 13.43 4.20
CA LEU A 241 -7.65 12.92 4.90
C LEU A 241 -6.40 13.60 4.36
N ARG A 242 -6.07 14.74 4.94
CA ARG A 242 -5.01 15.64 4.45
C ARG A 242 -3.66 14.92 4.37
N GLY A 243 -2.97 15.05 3.23
CA GLY A 243 -1.66 14.44 2.97
C GLY A 243 -1.72 12.99 2.52
N ALA A 244 -2.77 12.26 2.91
CA ALA A 244 -2.91 10.85 2.54
C ALA A 244 -3.10 10.66 1.03
N ARG A 245 -2.56 9.55 0.54
CA ARG A 245 -2.65 9.12 -0.86
C ARG A 245 -3.53 7.89 -0.98
N VAL A 246 -3.80 7.49 -2.23
CA VAL A 246 -4.60 6.30 -2.52
C VAL A 246 -3.84 5.41 -3.49
N SER A 247 -3.83 4.13 -3.19
CA SER A 247 -3.37 3.04 -4.05
C SER A 247 -4.54 2.12 -4.40
N GLY A 248 -4.36 1.28 -5.41
CA GLY A 248 -5.32 0.25 -5.73
C GLY A 248 -4.80 -0.70 -6.80
N GLY A 249 -5.09 -1.99 -6.61
CA GLY A 249 -4.78 -3.05 -7.57
C GLY A 249 -5.74 -3.02 -8.76
N VAL A 250 -5.51 -2.11 -9.70
CA VAL A 250 -6.43 -1.90 -10.85
C VAL A 250 -6.58 -3.18 -11.69
N SER A 251 -5.59 -4.06 -11.69
CA SER A 251 -5.66 -5.38 -12.34
C SER A 251 -6.80 -6.26 -11.83
N ASN A 252 -7.23 -6.07 -10.56
CA ASN A 252 -8.31 -6.86 -9.96
C ASN A 252 -9.65 -6.66 -10.69
N ILE A 253 -9.84 -5.54 -11.39
CA ILE A 253 -11.06 -5.28 -12.17
C ILE A 253 -11.10 -6.17 -13.42
N SER A 254 -9.96 -6.53 -13.99
CA SER A 254 -9.86 -7.19 -15.31
C SER A 254 -9.85 -8.72 -15.27
N PHE A 255 -9.94 -9.35 -14.11
CA PHE A 255 -9.95 -10.82 -14.01
C PHE A 255 -11.20 -11.50 -14.61
N SER A 256 -12.20 -10.71 -15.00
CA SER A 256 -13.46 -11.21 -15.56
C SER A 256 -13.54 -11.12 -17.09
N PHE A 257 -12.47 -10.70 -17.78
CA PHE A 257 -12.42 -10.56 -19.23
C PHE A 257 -11.38 -11.48 -19.85
#